data_0039c725230c35f7d4b9bfab840ecac9
#
_entry.id   0039c725230c35f7d4b9bfab840ecac9
#
_cell.length_a   1.000
_cell.length_b   1.000
_cell.length_c   1.000
_cell.angle_alpha   90.00
_cell.angle_beta   90.00
_cell.angle_gamma   90.00
#
_symmetry.space_group_name_H-M   'P 1'
#
loop_
_entity.id
_entity.type
_entity.pdbx_description
1 polymer ?
#
loop_
_entity_poly.entity_id
_entity_poly.type
_entity_poly.pdbx_seq_one_letter_code
_entity_poly.pdbx_strand_id
1 'polypeptide(L)'
;MTTEPTTSRHNPMKVIFNYQNVFFSFFYDDADACVHRSREYAMNYVLSGEMVLDDGHRQIHVGKGECVFIPRDHRVTMYKKASGGEQYCGIYMCFTRSFLREMYGKYARHTDTVEPVEKFVPGVMKLPPSAEIESLFASMTPYFNPEVKPQDDVMHLKLQEGLLALLHTDKRFMTALFDFSTPWKMDILDFMNENYMYEFTLEELAHYTGRSLATFKRDF
;
A
#
# COMPACT_ATOMS: atom_id res chain seq x y z
N MET A 1 28.47 -33.36 -22.62
CA MET A 1 27.03 -33.14 -22.44
C MET A 1 26.83 -32.65 -20.99
N THR A 2 26.90 -31.38 -20.79
CA THR A 2 26.69 -30.73 -19.48
C THR A 2 25.26 -30.24 -19.46
N THR A 3 24.42 -30.91 -18.67
CA THR A 3 23.05 -30.51 -18.41
C THR A 3 23.07 -29.33 -17.41
N GLU A 4 22.67 -28.16 -17.90
CA GLU A 4 22.39 -27.01 -17.05
C GLU A 4 21.18 -27.33 -16.14
N PRO A 5 21.21 -26.95 -14.86
CA PRO A 5 20.06 -27.09 -13.98
C PRO A 5 18.98 -26.06 -14.39
N THR A 6 17.85 -26.57 -14.84
CA THR A 6 16.62 -25.82 -15.04
C THR A 6 16.19 -25.25 -13.67
N THR A 7 16.40 -23.98 -13.44
CA THR A 7 15.84 -23.28 -12.28
C THR A 7 14.32 -23.26 -12.42
N SER A 8 13.66 -24.21 -11.79
CA SER A 8 12.22 -24.17 -11.61
C SER A 8 11.92 -22.92 -10.76
N ARG A 9 11.24 -21.93 -11.33
CA ARG A 9 10.67 -20.82 -10.59
C ARG A 9 9.65 -21.39 -9.61
N HIS A 10 10.08 -21.57 -8.36
CA HIS A 10 9.19 -21.97 -7.29
C HIS A 10 8.28 -20.78 -7.01
N ASN A 11 7.00 -20.91 -7.35
CA ASN A 11 6.01 -19.89 -6.98
C ASN A 11 5.75 -20.07 -5.48
N PRO A 12 6.08 -19.10 -4.61
CA PRO A 12 5.93 -19.28 -3.18
C PRO A 12 4.47 -19.58 -2.84
N MET A 13 4.25 -20.61 -2.04
CA MET A 13 2.91 -20.94 -1.58
C MET A 13 2.44 -19.83 -0.63
N LYS A 14 1.37 -19.14 -1.00
CA LYS A 14 0.84 -17.99 -0.26
C LYS A 14 -0.69 -17.98 -0.26
N VAL A 15 -1.24 -17.40 0.79
CA VAL A 15 -2.67 -17.08 0.88
C VAL A 15 -2.80 -15.57 1.02
N ILE A 16 -3.65 -14.96 0.20
CA ILE A 16 -3.94 -13.53 0.25
C ILE A 16 -5.44 -13.33 0.17
N PHE A 17 -6.00 -12.62 1.15
CA PHE A 17 -7.38 -12.15 1.14
C PHE A 17 -7.40 -10.63 0.97
N ASN A 18 -8.38 -10.10 0.25
CA ASN A 18 -8.60 -8.67 0.13
C ASN A 18 -10.04 -8.35 0.55
N TYR A 19 -10.16 -7.48 1.56
CA TYR A 19 -11.44 -6.94 2.01
C TYR A 19 -11.34 -5.41 2.00
N GLN A 20 -12.03 -4.75 1.04
CA GLN A 20 -12.11 -3.29 0.93
C GLN A 20 -10.73 -2.58 0.99
N ASN A 21 -9.75 -3.04 0.17
CA ASN A 21 -8.39 -2.52 0.12
C ASN A 21 -7.53 -2.81 1.38
N VAL A 22 -7.94 -3.75 2.20
CA VAL A 22 -7.13 -4.32 3.27
C VAL A 22 -6.76 -5.75 2.88
N PHE A 23 -5.47 -5.99 2.70
CA PHE A 23 -4.93 -7.25 2.21
C PHE A 23 -4.30 -8.01 3.37
N PHE A 24 -4.78 -9.21 3.60
CA PHE A 24 -4.26 -10.16 4.58
C PHE A 24 -3.38 -11.15 3.85
N SER A 25 -2.11 -11.23 4.19
CA SER A 25 -1.16 -12.09 3.50
C SER A 25 -0.42 -13.00 4.47
N PHE A 26 -0.40 -14.30 4.13
CA PHE A 26 0.38 -15.31 4.80
C PHE A 26 1.21 -16.08 3.76
N PHE A 27 2.48 -16.32 4.06
CA PHE A 27 3.40 -17.04 3.19
C PHE A 27 3.85 -18.30 3.92
N TYR A 28 3.78 -19.46 3.25
CA TYR A 28 4.26 -20.73 3.79
C TYR A 28 5.75 -20.93 3.57
N ASP A 29 6.30 -20.29 2.54
CA ASP A 29 7.71 -20.33 2.18
C ASP A 29 8.26 -18.90 2.07
N ASP A 30 9.58 -18.75 2.11
CA ASP A 30 10.21 -17.47 1.84
C ASP A 30 9.87 -17.04 0.41
N ALA A 31 9.37 -15.81 0.30
CA ALA A 31 8.96 -15.27 -0.99
C ALA A 31 10.17 -14.70 -1.72
N ASP A 32 10.26 -15.02 -3.01
CA ASP A 32 11.12 -14.30 -3.93
C ASP A 32 10.77 -12.80 -3.90
N ALA A 33 11.75 -11.98 -4.29
CA ALA A 33 11.55 -10.55 -4.42
C ALA A 33 10.35 -10.23 -5.30
N CYS A 34 9.37 -9.53 -4.76
CA CYS A 34 8.29 -9.00 -5.57
C CYS A 34 8.43 -7.48 -5.73
N VAL A 35 8.44 -7.03 -6.98
CA VAL A 35 8.41 -5.60 -7.28
C VAL A 35 6.96 -5.14 -7.14
N HIS A 36 6.72 -4.21 -6.22
CA HIS A 36 5.43 -3.62 -6.00
C HIS A 36 5.49 -2.12 -6.31
N ARG A 37 4.57 -1.64 -7.14
CA ARG A 37 4.35 -0.20 -7.31
C ARG A 37 3.12 0.18 -6.52
N SER A 38 3.31 0.87 -5.42
CA SER A 38 2.19 1.38 -4.63
C SER A 38 1.54 2.52 -5.40
N ARG A 39 0.29 2.33 -5.84
CA ARG A 39 -0.49 3.38 -6.50
C ARG A 39 -1.14 4.31 -5.50
N GLU A 40 -1.40 3.78 -4.33
CA GLU A 40 -2.07 4.44 -3.23
C GLU A 40 -1.11 4.58 -2.05
N TYR A 41 -1.43 5.46 -1.13
CA TYR A 41 -0.77 5.46 0.16
C TYR A 41 -1.12 4.18 0.92
N ALA A 42 -0.15 3.60 1.58
CA ALA A 42 -0.38 2.36 2.30
C ALA A 42 0.38 2.26 3.62
N MET A 43 -0.14 1.43 4.50
CA MET A 43 0.55 0.92 5.69
C MET A 43 0.69 -0.60 5.56
N ASN A 44 1.84 -1.13 5.93
CA ASN A 44 2.04 -2.57 6.06
C ASN A 44 2.52 -2.89 7.47
N TYR A 45 1.79 -3.75 8.16
CA TYR A 45 2.10 -4.22 9.50
C TYR A 45 2.51 -5.70 9.45
N VAL A 46 3.60 -6.03 10.10
CA VAL A 46 4.14 -7.40 10.17
C VAL A 46 3.68 -8.06 11.47
N LEU A 47 2.88 -9.11 11.36
CA LEU A 47 2.39 -9.90 12.49
C LEU A 47 3.38 -11.00 12.90
N SER A 48 4.05 -11.60 11.92
CA SER A 48 5.12 -12.59 12.14
C SER A 48 6.09 -12.61 10.96
N GLY A 49 7.26 -13.22 11.15
CA GLY A 49 8.34 -13.17 10.19
C GLY A 49 8.96 -11.79 10.06
N GLU A 50 9.52 -11.49 8.91
CA GLU A 50 10.09 -10.18 8.56
C GLU A 50 9.81 -9.81 7.11
N MET A 51 9.83 -8.51 6.84
CA MET A 51 9.78 -7.96 5.50
C MET A 51 10.94 -6.98 5.30
N VAL A 52 11.62 -7.07 4.16
CA VAL A 52 12.60 -6.08 3.74
C VAL A 52 12.06 -5.35 2.53
N LEU A 53 12.00 -4.02 2.61
CA LEU A 53 11.65 -3.16 1.48
C LEU A 53 12.90 -2.49 0.96
N ASP A 54 13.09 -2.56 -0.36
CA ASP A 54 14.15 -1.85 -1.07
C ASP A 54 13.50 -0.80 -1.97
N ASP A 55 13.75 0.48 -1.70
CA ASP A 55 13.20 1.61 -2.46
C ASP A 55 14.17 2.08 -3.57
N GLY A 56 15.25 1.32 -3.82
CA GLY A 56 16.30 1.64 -4.78
C GLY A 56 17.42 2.53 -4.23
N HIS A 57 17.25 3.10 -3.03
CA HIS A 57 18.26 3.92 -2.34
C HIS A 57 18.69 3.28 -1.02
N ARG A 58 17.78 2.60 -0.35
CA ARG A 58 18.04 1.97 0.96
C ARG A 58 17.13 0.77 1.16
N GLN A 59 17.55 -0.10 2.06
CA GLN A 59 16.74 -1.21 2.55
C GLN A 59 16.18 -0.88 3.93
N ILE A 60 14.89 -1.18 4.10
CA ILE A 60 14.14 -0.94 5.33
C ILE A 60 13.67 -2.30 5.83
N HIS A 61 14.18 -2.71 6.98
CA HIS A 61 13.81 -3.96 7.65
C HIS A 61 12.60 -3.72 8.56
N VAL A 62 11.56 -4.53 8.40
CA VAL A 62 10.31 -4.45 9.16
C VAL A 62 10.07 -5.82 9.79
N GLY A 63 10.23 -5.89 11.09
CA GLY A 63 10.05 -7.10 11.88
C GLY A 63 8.64 -7.21 12.48
N LYS A 64 8.43 -8.28 13.23
CA LYS A 64 7.18 -8.54 13.97
C LYS A 64 6.82 -7.36 14.88
N GLY A 65 5.57 -6.92 14.80
CA GLY A 65 5.04 -5.80 15.58
C GLY A 65 5.36 -4.42 14.99
N GLU A 66 6.04 -4.35 13.86
CA GLU A 66 6.42 -3.09 13.23
C GLU A 66 5.52 -2.75 12.04
N CYS A 67 5.34 -1.45 11.82
CA CYS A 67 4.56 -0.89 10.73
C CYS A 67 5.44 -0.02 9.83
N VAL A 68 5.23 -0.10 8.52
CA VAL A 68 5.88 0.76 7.53
C VAL A 68 4.84 1.51 6.72
N PHE A 69 5.08 2.79 6.50
CA PHE A 69 4.33 3.61 5.57
C PHE A 69 4.97 3.57 4.18
N ILE A 70 4.16 3.40 3.16
CA ILE A 70 4.58 3.37 1.75
C ILE A 70 3.80 4.47 1.02
N PRO A 71 4.51 5.47 0.47
CA PRO A 71 3.85 6.55 -0.26
C PRO A 71 3.27 6.07 -1.59
N ARG A 72 2.30 6.81 -2.10
CA ARG A 72 1.74 6.58 -3.43
C ARG A 72 2.78 6.79 -4.53
N ASP A 73 2.56 6.16 -5.67
CA ASP A 73 3.42 6.22 -6.84
C ASP A 73 4.88 5.78 -6.59
N HIS A 74 5.08 5.00 -5.51
CA HIS A 74 6.40 4.53 -5.12
C HIS A 74 6.63 3.09 -5.56
N ARG A 75 7.77 2.84 -6.18
CA ARG A 75 8.20 1.48 -6.55
C ARG A 75 9.10 0.94 -5.45
N VAL A 76 8.72 -0.20 -4.90
CA VAL A 76 9.49 -0.90 -3.88
C VAL A 76 9.65 -2.36 -4.26
N THR A 77 10.79 -2.95 -3.94
CA THR A 77 10.98 -4.39 -3.98
C THR A 77 10.78 -4.92 -2.57
N MET A 78 9.89 -5.89 -2.41
CA MET A 78 9.56 -6.48 -1.12
C MET A 78 10.07 -7.91 -1.05
N TYR A 79 10.80 -8.21 0.01
CA TYR A 79 11.24 -9.56 0.37
C TYR A 79 10.53 -9.95 1.66
N LYS A 80 9.81 -11.06 1.64
CA LYS A 80 9.06 -11.58 2.78
C LYS A 80 9.68 -12.90 3.21
N LYS A 81 10.13 -12.99 4.46
CA LYS A 81 10.95 -14.09 4.95
C LYS A 81 10.47 -14.58 6.31
N ALA A 82 10.78 -15.83 6.60
CA ALA A 82 10.69 -16.35 7.95
C ALA A 82 11.69 -15.62 8.87
N SER A 83 11.28 -15.37 10.10
CA SER A 83 12.13 -14.82 11.15
C SER A 83 11.68 -15.34 12.51
N GLY A 84 12.61 -15.66 13.41
CA GLY A 84 12.28 -16.20 14.73
C GLY A 84 11.55 -17.55 14.71
N GLY A 85 11.67 -18.34 13.62
CA GLY A 85 10.96 -19.61 13.44
C GLY A 85 9.51 -19.47 12.98
N GLU A 86 9.03 -18.24 12.73
CA GLU A 86 7.70 -17.94 12.23
C GLU A 86 7.76 -17.46 10.76
N GLN A 87 6.86 -17.95 9.92
CA GLN A 87 6.70 -17.49 8.54
C GLN A 87 6.09 -16.09 8.50
N TYR A 88 6.28 -15.40 7.35
CA TYR A 88 5.74 -14.06 7.18
C TYR A 88 4.21 -14.07 7.20
N CYS A 89 3.66 -13.23 8.06
CA CYS A 89 2.25 -12.89 8.10
C CYS A 89 2.11 -11.38 8.27
N GLY A 90 1.28 -10.74 7.46
CA GLY A 90 1.12 -9.29 7.51
C GLY A 90 -0.18 -8.79 6.94
N ILE A 91 -0.53 -7.56 7.30
CA ILE A 91 -1.70 -6.84 6.81
C ILE A 91 -1.24 -5.59 6.09
N TYR A 92 -1.66 -5.45 4.83
CA TYR A 92 -1.39 -4.30 3.97
C TYR A 92 -2.69 -3.51 3.76
N MET A 93 -2.73 -2.27 4.20
CA MET A 93 -3.89 -1.39 4.19
C MET A 93 -3.66 -0.25 3.20
N CYS A 94 -4.55 -0.09 2.21
CA CYS A 94 -4.45 0.95 1.19
C CYS A 94 -5.46 2.08 1.42
N PHE A 95 -4.99 3.32 1.34
CA PHE A 95 -5.82 4.52 1.39
C PHE A 95 -6.05 5.04 -0.03
N THR A 96 -7.17 4.66 -0.64
CA THR A 96 -7.52 5.10 -1.98
C THR A 96 -7.83 6.60 -2.03
N ARG A 97 -7.68 7.19 -3.21
CA ARG A 97 -8.00 8.62 -3.40
C ARG A 97 -9.46 8.95 -3.06
N SER A 98 -10.39 8.06 -3.41
CA SER A 98 -11.81 8.23 -3.10
C SER A 98 -12.05 8.24 -1.58
N PHE A 99 -11.45 7.28 -0.88
CA PHE A 99 -11.49 7.22 0.58
C PHE A 99 -10.90 8.48 1.24
N LEU A 100 -9.71 8.92 0.79
CA LEU A 100 -9.08 10.13 1.34
C LEU A 100 -9.91 11.39 1.07
N ARG A 101 -10.58 11.51 -0.08
CA ARG A 101 -11.51 12.63 -0.34
C ARG A 101 -12.71 12.62 0.58
N GLU A 102 -13.29 11.46 0.83
CA GLU A 102 -14.38 11.30 1.80
C GLU A 102 -13.93 11.75 3.20
N MET A 103 -12.75 11.27 3.63
CA MET A 103 -12.20 11.60 4.96
C MET A 103 -11.82 13.07 5.06
N TYR A 104 -11.29 13.68 4.02
CA TYR A 104 -11.03 15.12 3.98
C TYR A 104 -12.28 15.94 4.27
N GLY A 105 -13.41 15.56 3.65
CA GLY A 105 -14.68 16.22 3.92
C GLY A 105 -15.17 16.12 5.37
N LYS A 106 -14.78 15.04 6.07
CA LYS A 106 -15.13 14.82 7.50
C LYS A 106 -14.19 15.55 8.45
N TYR A 107 -12.88 15.52 8.18
CA TYR A 107 -11.86 15.97 9.15
C TYR A 107 -11.30 17.36 8.88
N ALA A 108 -11.17 17.81 7.64
CA ALA A 108 -10.58 19.10 7.31
C ALA A 108 -11.47 20.29 7.71
N ARG A 109 -12.78 20.08 7.88
CA ARG A 109 -13.71 21.17 8.34
C ARG A 109 -13.49 21.58 9.80
N HIS A 110 -12.72 20.82 10.55
CA HIS A 110 -12.47 21.07 11.98
C HIS A 110 -11.07 21.63 12.28
N THR A 111 -10.25 21.82 11.24
CA THR A 111 -8.90 22.39 11.40
C THR A 111 -8.90 23.85 10.93
N ASP A 112 -9.41 24.75 11.76
CA ASP A 112 -9.51 26.20 11.47
C ASP A 112 -8.16 26.94 11.47
N THR A 113 -7.04 26.27 11.69
CA THR A 113 -5.70 26.88 11.63
C THR A 113 -4.68 25.88 11.13
N VAL A 114 -4.61 25.68 9.82
CA VAL A 114 -3.40 25.09 9.25
C VAL A 114 -2.38 26.21 9.11
N GLU A 115 -1.48 26.36 10.10
CA GLU A 115 -0.24 27.09 9.84
C GLU A 115 0.39 26.53 8.55
N PRO A 116 1.07 27.34 7.74
CA PRO A 116 1.72 26.87 6.53
C PRO A 116 2.78 25.83 6.91
N VAL A 117 2.37 24.55 6.96
CA VAL A 117 3.27 23.44 7.20
C VAL A 117 4.11 23.27 5.94
N GLU A 118 5.41 23.30 6.11
CA GLU A 118 6.37 22.99 5.04
C GLU A 118 5.94 21.73 4.29
N LYS A 119 6.00 21.78 2.95
CA LYS A 119 5.49 20.67 2.10
C LYS A 119 6.21 19.38 2.45
N PHE A 120 5.54 18.53 3.21
CA PHE A 120 6.04 17.22 3.59
C PHE A 120 5.79 16.20 2.47
N VAL A 121 6.86 15.66 1.91
CA VAL A 121 6.82 14.57 0.94
C VAL A 121 7.37 13.32 1.63
N PRO A 122 6.49 12.44 2.15
CA PRO A 122 6.95 11.25 2.84
C PRO A 122 7.61 10.28 1.86
N GLY A 123 8.76 9.69 2.27
CA GLY A 123 9.33 8.51 1.65
C GLY A 123 8.77 7.23 2.27
N VAL A 124 9.27 6.08 1.82
CA VAL A 124 9.05 4.81 2.53
C VAL A 124 9.69 4.90 3.90
N MET A 125 8.95 4.70 4.98
CA MET A 125 9.46 4.87 6.32
C MET A 125 8.77 3.98 7.35
N LYS A 126 9.55 3.46 8.32
CA LYS A 126 8.97 2.80 9.50
C LYS A 126 8.25 3.84 10.33
N LEU A 127 7.06 3.47 10.78
CA LEU A 127 6.31 4.27 11.74
C LEU A 127 6.85 3.98 13.17
N PRO A 128 6.86 4.97 14.06
CA PRO A 128 7.20 4.73 15.45
C PRO A 128 6.19 3.77 16.10
N PRO A 129 6.58 3.02 17.13
CA PRO A 129 5.66 2.19 17.90
C PRO A 129 4.45 3.02 18.40
N SER A 130 3.25 2.51 18.18
CA SER A 130 2.00 3.17 18.56
C SER A 130 0.98 2.14 19.01
N ALA A 131 0.41 2.33 20.19
CA ALA A 131 -0.65 1.48 20.71
C ALA A 131 -1.90 1.50 19.81
N GLU A 132 -2.18 2.61 19.14
CA GLU A 132 -3.30 2.72 18.18
C GLU A 132 -3.06 1.81 16.97
N ILE A 133 -1.83 1.84 16.40
CA ILE A 133 -1.46 0.99 15.26
C ILE A 133 -1.49 -0.48 15.68
N GLU A 134 -0.91 -0.82 16.80
CA GLU A 134 -0.88 -2.20 17.32
C GLU A 134 -2.30 -2.74 17.55
N SER A 135 -3.15 -1.99 18.25
CA SER A 135 -4.55 -2.35 18.53
C SER A 135 -5.35 -2.54 17.25
N LEU A 136 -5.21 -1.61 16.29
CA LEU A 136 -5.85 -1.70 14.98
C LEU A 136 -5.56 -3.03 14.30
N PHE A 137 -4.28 -3.35 14.10
CA PHE A 137 -3.89 -4.55 13.37
C PHE A 137 -4.18 -5.83 14.16
N ALA A 138 -4.02 -5.83 15.49
CA ALA A 138 -4.40 -6.95 16.35
C ALA A 138 -5.88 -7.27 16.23
N SER A 139 -6.76 -6.26 16.19
CA SER A 139 -8.21 -6.45 16.06
C SER A 139 -8.65 -7.05 14.71
N MET A 140 -7.79 -7.04 13.70
CA MET A 140 -8.08 -7.61 12.38
C MET A 140 -7.58 -9.04 12.22
N THR A 141 -6.81 -9.58 13.16
CA THR A 141 -6.25 -10.95 13.07
C THR A 141 -7.30 -12.05 12.86
N PRO A 142 -8.53 -11.96 13.39
CA PRO A 142 -9.55 -12.98 13.13
C PRO A 142 -9.90 -13.17 11.66
N TYR A 143 -9.69 -12.15 10.82
CA TYR A 143 -10.02 -12.18 9.39
C TYR A 143 -8.99 -12.92 8.52
N PHE A 144 -7.93 -13.45 9.10
CA PHE A 144 -7.10 -14.45 8.43
C PHE A 144 -7.80 -15.80 8.27
N ASN A 145 -8.87 -16.06 9.05
CA ASN A 145 -9.71 -17.21 8.84
C ASN A 145 -10.67 -16.92 7.66
N PRO A 146 -10.62 -17.69 6.56
CA PRO A 146 -11.47 -17.47 5.38
C PRO A 146 -12.97 -17.65 5.66
N GLU A 147 -13.33 -18.33 6.75
CA GLU A 147 -14.72 -18.48 7.18
C GLU A 147 -15.26 -17.23 7.89
N VAL A 148 -14.37 -16.36 8.38
CA VAL A 148 -14.72 -15.14 9.12
C VAL A 148 -14.57 -13.94 8.19
N LYS A 149 -15.61 -13.66 7.39
CA LYS A 149 -15.60 -12.51 6.48
C LYS A 149 -16.07 -11.26 7.20
N PRO A 150 -15.25 -10.18 7.23
CA PRO A 150 -15.72 -8.90 7.76
C PRO A 150 -16.80 -8.29 6.88
N GLN A 151 -17.70 -7.53 7.47
CA GLN A 151 -18.63 -6.69 6.73
C GLN A 151 -17.89 -5.48 6.15
N ASP A 152 -18.37 -4.96 5.02
CA ASP A 152 -17.72 -3.86 4.29
C ASP A 152 -17.64 -2.57 5.12
N ASP A 153 -18.67 -2.27 5.90
CA ASP A 153 -18.72 -1.13 6.80
C ASP A 153 -17.70 -1.25 7.94
N VAL A 154 -17.50 -2.47 8.49
CA VAL A 154 -16.47 -2.72 9.48
C VAL A 154 -15.09 -2.48 8.92
N MET A 155 -14.81 -2.95 7.71
CA MET A 155 -13.51 -2.70 7.06
C MET A 155 -13.31 -1.23 6.73
N HIS A 156 -14.37 -0.51 6.34
CA HIS A 156 -14.32 0.93 6.14
C HIS A 156 -13.98 1.68 7.45
N LEU A 157 -14.56 1.26 8.59
CA LEU A 157 -14.18 1.81 9.91
C LEU A 157 -12.72 1.49 10.25
N LYS A 158 -12.21 0.31 9.92
CA LYS A 158 -10.79 -0.03 10.11
C LYS A 158 -9.85 0.84 9.27
N LEU A 159 -10.24 1.18 8.05
CA LEU A 159 -9.50 2.15 7.24
C LEU A 159 -9.51 3.56 7.87
N GLN A 160 -10.63 3.99 8.44
CA GLN A 160 -10.71 5.28 9.15
C GLN A 160 -9.82 5.28 10.40
N GLU A 161 -9.86 4.21 11.21
CA GLU A 161 -9.01 4.03 12.38
C GLU A 161 -7.52 4.08 11.98
N GLY A 162 -7.13 3.38 10.89
CA GLY A 162 -5.77 3.39 10.38
C GLY A 162 -5.30 4.77 9.90
N LEU A 163 -6.18 5.51 9.23
CA LEU A 163 -5.90 6.89 8.83
C LEU A 163 -5.67 7.79 10.05
N LEU A 164 -6.53 7.70 11.06
CA LEU A 164 -6.38 8.50 12.29
C LEU A 164 -5.10 8.15 13.03
N ALA A 165 -4.80 6.87 13.21
CA ALA A 165 -3.57 6.41 13.83
C ALA A 165 -2.33 6.96 13.11
N LEU A 166 -2.35 6.99 11.77
CA LEU A 166 -1.27 7.56 10.97
C LEU A 166 -1.15 9.08 11.18
N LEU A 167 -2.25 9.81 11.19
CA LEU A 167 -2.28 11.27 11.42
C LEU A 167 -1.83 11.65 12.85
N HIS A 168 -2.12 10.80 13.85
CA HIS A 168 -1.64 10.99 15.23
C HIS A 168 -0.14 10.73 15.36
N THR A 169 0.42 9.85 14.52
CA THR A 169 1.86 9.57 14.51
C THR A 169 2.66 10.79 14.10
N ASP A 170 2.23 11.51 13.06
CA ASP A 170 2.86 12.74 12.60
C ASP A 170 1.82 13.60 11.86
N LYS A 171 1.52 14.79 12.39
CA LYS A 171 0.55 15.72 11.78
C LYS A 171 0.91 16.15 10.35
N ARG A 172 2.18 16.02 9.94
CA ARG A 172 2.62 16.32 8.58
C ARG A 172 2.01 15.39 7.53
N PHE A 173 1.55 14.19 7.94
CA PHE A 173 0.78 13.31 7.05
C PHE A 173 -0.52 13.94 6.57
N MET A 174 -1.12 14.88 7.35
CA MET A 174 -2.31 15.62 6.92
C MET A 174 -2.08 16.31 5.56
N THR A 175 -0.96 17.02 5.41
CA THR A 175 -0.65 17.75 4.18
C THR A 175 -0.32 16.80 3.02
N ALA A 176 0.34 15.68 3.29
CA ALA A 176 0.71 14.71 2.26
C ALA A 176 -0.49 13.90 1.75
N LEU A 177 -1.30 13.37 2.67
CA LEU A 177 -2.42 12.48 2.32
C LEU A 177 -3.58 13.22 1.66
N PHE A 178 -3.78 14.50 2.02
CA PHE A 178 -4.85 15.33 1.50
C PHE A 178 -4.39 16.35 0.45
N ASP A 179 -3.17 16.21 -0.08
CA ASP A 179 -2.75 16.95 -1.27
C ASP A 179 -3.38 16.34 -2.53
N PHE A 180 -4.50 16.89 -2.95
CA PHE A 180 -5.19 16.53 -4.19
C PHE A 180 -4.79 17.41 -5.38
N SER A 181 -3.82 18.31 -5.22
CA SER A 181 -3.38 19.24 -6.26
C SER A 181 -2.67 18.54 -7.42
N THR A 182 -1.94 17.45 -7.12
CA THR A 182 -1.32 16.62 -8.16
C THR A 182 -2.30 15.54 -8.62
N PRO A 183 -2.50 15.38 -9.96
CA PRO A 183 -3.29 14.28 -10.48
C PRO A 183 -2.69 12.94 -10.01
N TRP A 184 -3.54 12.04 -9.54
CA TRP A 184 -3.13 10.66 -9.31
C TRP A 184 -3.08 9.98 -10.68
N LYS A 185 -1.90 9.70 -11.15
CA LYS A 185 -1.68 9.09 -12.45
C LYS A 185 -2.07 7.62 -12.38
N MET A 186 -3.05 7.22 -13.15
CA MET A 186 -3.36 5.81 -13.34
C MET A 186 -2.21 5.11 -14.04
N ASP A 187 -1.88 3.89 -13.66
CA ASP A 187 -0.89 3.09 -14.40
C ASP A 187 -1.41 2.81 -15.81
N ILE A 188 -0.59 3.13 -16.82
CA ILE A 188 -0.99 3.02 -18.22
C ILE A 188 -1.24 1.54 -18.59
N LEU A 189 -0.33 0.65 -18.17
CA LEU A 189 -0.44 -0.76 -18.52
C LEU A 189 -1.69 -1.40 -17.90
N ASP A 190 -2.00 -1.05 -16.66
CA ASP A 190 -3.17 -1.58 -15.99
C ASP A 190 -4.46 -1.02 -16.58
N PHE A 191 -4.49 0.29 -16.88
CA PHE A 191 -5.62 0.87 -17.59
C PHE A 191 -5.84 0.19 -18.93
N MET A 192 -4.77 -0.05 -19.70
CA MET A 192 -4.85 -0.75 -20.99
C MET A 192 -5.31 -2.21 -20.82
N ASN A 193 -4.82 -2.92 -19.81
CA ASN A 193 -5.22 -4.30 -19.55
C ASN A 193 -6.69 -4.43 -19.13
N GLU A 194 -7.21 -3.47 -18.37
CA GLU A 194 -8.61 -3.44 -17.96
C GLU A 194 -9.54 -3.00 -19.08
N ASN A 195 -9.03 -2.23 -20.05
CA ASN A 195 -9.84 -1.56 -21.07
C ASN A 195 -9.45 -1.93 -22.50
N TYR A 196 -8.70 -3.01 -22.72
CA TYR A 196 -8.19 -3.41 -24.04
C TYR A 196 -9.30 -3.66 -25.09
N MET A 197 -10.55 -3.87 -24.65
CA MET A 197 -11.69 -4.09 -25.53
C MET A 197 -12.25 -2.79 -26.14
N TYR A 198 -11.80 -1.63 -25.67
CA TYR A 198 -12.28 -0.33 -26.14
C TYR A 198 -11.26 0.32 -27.08
N GLU A 199 -11.75 0.93 -28.15
CA GLU A 199 -10.92 1.71 -29.07
C GLU A 199 -10.79 3.14 -28.54
N PHE A 200 -9.69 3.44 -27.85
CA PHE A 200 -9.38 4.77 -27.37
C PHE A 200 -8.35 5.47 -28.26
N THR A 201 -8.55 6.75 -28.50
CA THR A 201 -7.52 7.62 -29.04
C THR A 201 -6.41 7.87 -28.03
N LEU A 202 -5.23 8.31 -28.49
CA LEU A 202 -4.12 8.65 -27.58
C LEU A 202 -4.48 9.81 -26.64
N GLU A 203 -5.31 10.73 -27.08
CA GLU A 203 -5.84 11.84 -26.29
C GLU A 203 -6.74 11.34 -25.15
N GLU A 204 -7.64 10.42 -25.46
CA GLU A 204 -8.52 9.80 -24.47
C GLU A 204 -7.72 8.98 -23.46
N LEU A 205 -6.75 8.17 -23.92
CA LEU A 205 -5.86 7.42 -23.04
C LEU A 205 -5.07 8.34 -22.09
N ALA A 206 -4.57 9.45 -22.60
CA ALA A 206 -3.89 10.45 -21.78
C ALA A 206 -4.84 11.04 -20.74
N HIS A 207 -6.06 11.41 -21.15
CA HIS A 207 -7.08 11.98 -20.28
C HIS A 207 -7.49 11.00 -19.17
N TYR A 208 -7.85 9.76 -19.52
CA TYR A 208 -8.28 8.75 -18.57
C TYR A 208 -7.17 8.35 -17.58
N THR A 209 -5.92 8.38 -18.03
CA THR A 209 -4.77 8.08 -17.15
C THR A 209 -4.25 9.30 -16.36
N GLY A 210 -4.94 10.45 -16.45
CA GLY A 210 -4.60 11.67 -15.71
C GLY A 210 -3.33 12.36 -16.22
N ARG A 211 -3.04 12.25 -17.52
CA ARG A 211 -1.84 12.80 -18.15
C ARG A 211 -2.20 13.82 -19.24
N SER A 212 -1.25 14.73 -19.53
CA SER A 212 -1.27 15.42 -20.81
C SER A 212 -0.83 14.45 -21.91
N LEU A 213 -1.24 14.69 -23.16
CA LEU A 213 -0.82 13.86 -24.29
C LEU A 213 0.69 13.73 -24.40
N ALA A 214 1.43 14.82 -24.19
CA ALA A 214 2.90 14.82 -24.21
C ALA A 214 3.49 13.94 -23.09
N THR A 215 2.93 14.01 -21.90
CA THR A 215 3.35 13.16 -20.76
C THR A 215 2.98 11.69 -21.01
N PHE A 216 1.79 11.44 -21.57
CA PHE A 216 1.38 10.08 -21.91
C PHE A 216 2.34 9.44 -22.92
N LYS A 217 2.66 10.13 -24.03
CA LYS A 217 3.60 9.65 -25.05
C LYS A 217 5.02 9.40 -24.56
N ARG A 218 5.44 10.08 -23.51
CA ARG A 218 6.76 9.85 -22.89
C ARG A 218 6.72 8.67 -21.89
N ASP A 219 5.61 8.49 -21.19
CA ASP A 219 5.47 7.51 -20.12
C ASP A 219 5.03 6.13 -20.67
N PHE A 220 4.44 6.09 -21.91
CA PHE A 220 4.06 4.88 -22.66
C PHE A 220 5.23 4.34 -23.47
#